data_5a1c5f14924c77956bac93eca2734b41
#
_entry.id   5a1c5f14924c77956bac93eca2734b41
#
_cell.length_a   1.000
_cell.length_b   1.000
_cell.length_c   1.000
_cell.angle_alpha   90.00
_cell.angle_beta   90.00
_cell.angle_gamma   90.00
#
_symmetry.space_group_name_H-M   'P 1'
#
loop_
_entity.id
_entity.type
_entity.pdbx_description
1 polymer ?
#
loop_
_entity_poly.entity_id
_entity_poly.type
_entity_poly.pdbx_seq_one_letter_code
_entity_poly.pdbx_strand_id
1 'polypeptide(L)'
;LVCFLGAGAYNHYIPAVVDSILRRGEFYTAYTPYQPEISQGTLQAIFEYQSLIAALTGMDVSNASHYDGATAVAEAINMAYAQFRGKRTKMVLSAGLHPHYRQTVRTYTQGTPVVVTGDELEPGADPLELAKLIDNNTALVMVQYPDFFGRVYDYTRLAEATHAAGALFGVSVNPLALGLLKPPAEFGAD
;
A
#
# COMPACT_ATOMS: atom_id res chain seq x y z
N LEU A 1 5.11 -16.07 25.49
CA LEU A 1 4.22 -14.96 25.82
C LEU A 1 3.33 -14.66 24.62
N VAL A 2 2.03 -14.63 24.82
CA VAL A 2 1.07 -14.18 23.80
C VAL A 2 0.91 -12.68 23.96
N CYS A 3 1.18 -11.91 22.90
CA CYS A 3 1.07 -10.47 22.89
C CYS A 3 -0.28 -10.05 22.26
N PHE A 4 -1.06 -9.26 22.98
CA PHE A 4 -2.31 -8.67 22.50
C PHE A 4 -2.20 -7.17 22.23
N LEU A 5 -0.98 -6.65 22.07
CA LEU A 5 -0.77 -5.23 21.85
C LEU A 5 -1.44 -4.73 20.55
N GLY A 6 -1.42 -5.53 19.50
CA GLY A 6 -1.99 -5.14 18.21
C GLY A 6 -1.22 -4.02 17.53
N ALA A 7 -1.94 -3.06 16.95
CA ALA A 7 -1.39 -1.85 16.32
C ALA A 7 -0.35 -2.13 15.21
N GLY A 8 -0.52 -3.22 14.45
CA GLY A 8 0.38 -3.63 13.38
C GLY A 8 1.56 -4.51 13.82
N ALA A 9 1.69 -4.78 15.12
CA ALA A 9 2.71 -5.69 15.64
C ALA A 9 2.14 -7.11 15.72
N TYR A 10 2.49 -7.95 14.75
CA TYR A 10 2.02 -9.33 14.65
C TYR A 10 3.17 -10.32 14.78
N ASN A 11 2.90 -11.48 15.38
CA ASN A 11 3.84 -12.59 15.39
C ASN A 11 3.80 -13.30 14.03
N HIS A 12 4.96 -13.39 13.39
CA HIS A 12 5.13 -14.13 12.14
C HIS A 12 6.12 -15.27 12.34
N TYR A 13 5.92 -16.38 11.65
CA TYR A 13 6.96 -17.38 11.52
C TYR A 13 8.03 -16.86 10.56
N ILE A 14 9.26 -16.75 11.06
CA ILE A 14 10.42 -16.33 10.28
C ILE A 14 11.35 -17.52 10.14
N PRO A 15 11.50 -18.14 8.95
CA PRO A 15 12.44 -19.23 8.73
C PRO A 15 13.88 -18.83 9.07
N ALA A 16 14.64 -19.75 9.66
CA ALA A 16 16.04 -19.50 10.03
C ALA A 16 16.93 -19.10 8.84
N VAL A 17 16.58 -19.53 7.62
CA VAL A 17 17.27 -19.14 6.40
C VAL A 17 17.24 -17.64 6.15
N VAL A 18 16.15 -16.95 6.52
CA VAL A 18 16.03 -15.50 6.36
C VAL A 18 17.12 -14.78 7.15
N ASP A 19 17.27 -15.11 8.44
CA ASP A 19 18.32 -14.54 9.29
C ASP A 19 19.72 -14.85 8.75
N SER A 20 19.94 -16.08 8.31
CA SER A 20 21.22 -16.51 7.74
C SER A 20 21.61 -15.73 6.49
N ILE A 21 20.65 -15.44 5.60
CA ILE A 21 20.90 -14.68 4.38
C ILE A 21 21.09 -13.19 4.68
N LEU A 22 20.26 -12.61 5.56
CA LEU A 22 20.35 -11.18 5.91
C LEU A 22 21.67 -10.82 6.59
N ARG A 23 22.33 -11.78 7.29
CA ARG A 23 23.63 -11.56 7.93
C ARG A 23 24.82 -11.65 6.97
N ARG A 24 24.62 -12.04 5.74
CA ARG A 24 25.71 -12.08 4.75
C ARG A 24 26.15 -10.66 4.42
N GLY A 25 27.48 -10.43 4.40
CA GLY A 25 28.06 -9.13 4.13
C GLY A 25 27.60 -8.53 2.80
N GLU A 26 27.38 -9.36 1.80
CA GLU A 26 26.93 -8.95 0.47
C GLU A 26 25.58 -8.23 0.48
N PHE A 27 24.69 -8.60 1.40
CA PHE A 27 23.39 -7.95 1.59
C PHE A 27 23.44 -6.89 2.69
N TYR A 28 24.06 -7.21 3.82
CA TYR A 28 24.07 -6.33 5.00
C TYR A 28 24.80 -5.01 4.74
N THR A 29 25.86 -5.02 3.92
CA THR A 29 26.62 -3.83 3.55
C THR A 29 26.23 -3.25 2.19
N ALA A 30 25.20 -3.78 1.54
CA ALA A 30 24.76 -3.29 0.25
C ALA A 30 24.35 -1.82 0.33
N TYR A 31 24.74 -1.05 -0.67
CA TYR A 31 24.37 0.34 -0.87
C TYR A 31 23.75 0.47 -2.26
N THR A 32 23.38 1.68 -2.65
CA THR A 32 22.84 1.94 -3.99
C THR A 32 23.79 1.40 -5.06
N PRO A 33 23.34 0.56 -5.99
CA PRO A 33 24.19 -0.08 -6.99
C PRO A 33 24.57 0.88 -8.14
N TYR A 34 25.38 1.89 -7.85
CA TYR A 34 25.84 2.87 -8.83
C TYR A 34 26.71 2.27 -9.94
N GLN A 35 27.44 1.21 -9.63
CA GLN A 35 28.26 0.47 -10.57
C GLN A 35 27.61 -0.90 -10.84
N PRO A 36 26.81 -1.02 -11.90
CA PRO A 36 26.07 -2.26 -12.18
C PRO A 36 27.01 -3.44 -12.44
N GLU A 37 28.22 -3.18 -12.93
CA GLU A 37 29.20 -4.23 -13.26
C GLU A 37 29.61 -5.06 -12.04
N ILE A 38 29.69 -4.44 -10.86
CA ILE A 38 30.05 -5.12 -9.60
C ILE A 38 28.87 -5.40 -8.71
N SER A 39 27.68 -4.90 -9.07
CA SER A 39 26.44 -5.00 -8.28
C SER A 39 25.41 -5.94 -8.90
N GLN A 40 25.80 -6.79 -9.82
CA GLN A 40 24.89 -7.66 -10.59
C GLN A 40 24.04 -8.55 -9.69
N GLY A 41 24.62 -9.13 -8.64
CA GLY A 41 23.88 -9.97 -7.70
C GLY A 41 22.83 -9.19 -6.91
N THR A 42 23.13 -7.98 -6.47
CA THR A 42 22.17 -7.11 -5.79
C THR A 42 21.04 -6.69 -6.73
N LEU A 43 21.37 -6.31 -7.96
CA LEU A 43 20.38 -5.97 -8.98
C LEU A 43 19.48 -7.15 -9.33
N GLN A 44 20.04 -8.36 -9.42
CA GLN A 44 19.28 -9.59 -9.62
C GLN A 44 18.29 -9.82 -8.47
N ALA A 45 18.74 -9.70 -7.23
CA ALA A 45 17.87 -9.87 -6.05
C ALA A 45 16.73 -8.83 -6.03
N ILE A 46 17.00 -7.58 -6.37
CA ILE A 46 15.99 -6.52 -6.49
C ILE A 46 14.97 -6.86 -7.58
N PHE A 47 15.44 -7.30 -8.74
CA PHE A 47 14.57 -7.69 -9.84
C PHE A 47 13.66 -8.86 -9.47
N GLU A 48 14.19 -9.87 -8.81
CA GLU A 48 13.43 -11.01 -8.32
C GLU A 48 12.38 -10.59 -7.27
N TYR A 49 12.75 -9.70 -6.34
CA TYR A 49 11.82 -9.13 -5.39
C TYR A 49 10.64 -8.46 -6.09
N GLN A 50 10.88 -7.59 -7.06
CA GLN A 50 9.84 -6.91 -7.82
C GLN A 50 8.90 -7.89 -8.51
N SER A 51 9.45 -8.94 -9.13
CA SER A 51 8.69 -9.98 -9.80
C SER A 51 7.83 -10.80 -8.82
N LEU A 52 8.37 -11.12 -7.65
CA LEU A 52 7.65 -11.85 -6.61
C LEU A 52 6.49 -11.03 -6.03
N ILE A 53 6.72 -9.74 -5.76
CA ILE A 53 5.66 -8.87 -5.25
C ILE A 53 4.56 -8.66 -6.30
N ALA A 54 4.92 -8.44 -7.58
CA ALA A 54 3.95 -8.35 -8.66
C ALA A 54 3.10 -9.62 -8.76
N ALA A 55 3.74 -10.79 -8.73
CA ALA A 55 3.03 -12.07 -8.77
C ALA A 55 2.13 -12.30 -7.54
N LEU A 56 2.58 -11.91 -6.34
CA LEU A 56 1.82 -12.08 -5.10
C LEU A 56 0.58 -11.18 -5.04
N THR A 57 0.71 -9.95 -5.52
CA THR A 57 -0.38 -8.95 -5.51
C THR A 57 -1.27 -9.02 -6.75
N GLY A 58 -0.83 -9.73 -7.79
CA GLY A 58 -1.48 -9.78 -9.09
C GLY A 58 -1.30 -8.52 -9.93
N MET A 59 -0.45 -7.58 -9.49
CA MET A 59 -0.18 -6.33 -10.20
C MET A 59 0.82 -6.54 -11.35
N ASP A 60 0.76 -5.69 -12.37
CA ASP A 60 1.63 -5.80 -13.54
C ASP A 60 3.09 -5.47 -13.25
N VAL A 61 3.34 -4.54 -12.32
CA VAL A 61 4.67 -4.06 -11.97
C VAL A 61 4.80 -3.79 -10.47
N SER A 62 6.02 -3.83 -9.97
CA SER A 62 6.37 -3.40 -8.61
C SER A 62 7.65 -2.57 -8.66
N ASN A 63 7.78 -1.60 -7.75
CA ASN A 63 9.06 -0.95 -7.49
C ASN A 63 9.96 -1.79 -6.58
N ALA A 64 11.16 -1.30 -6.27
CA ALA A 64 12.14 -2.03 -5.44
C ALA A 64 11.88 -1.94 -3.93
N SER A 65 10.91 -1.25 -3.48
CA SER A 65 10.33 -1.05 -2.13
C SER A 65 10.30 0.42 -1.70
N HIS A 66 9.60 0.66 -0.60
CA HIS A 66 9.60 1.93 0.14
C HIS A 66 10.21 1.73 1.52
N TYR A 67 10.40 2.83 2.25
CA TYR A 67 10.96 2.80 3.60
C TYR A 67 10.06 1.99 4.55
N ASP A 68 8.76 2.26 4.53
CA ASP A 68 7.74 1.55 5.31
C ASP A 68 6.35 1.65 4.65
N GLY A 69 5.35 0.99 5.26
CA GLY A 69 3.98 1.01 4.74
C GLY A 69 3.34 2.40 4.79
N ALA A 70 3.69 3.24 5.76
CA ALA A 70 3.14 4.58 5.88
C ALA A 70 3.63 5.49 4.73
N THR A 71 4.94 5.45 4.44
CA THR A 71 5.52 6.19 3.32
C THR A 71 5.07 5.63 1.98
N ALA A 72 4.87 4.31 1.85
CA ALA A 72 4.32 3.69 0.65
C ALA A 72 2.91 4.23 0.33
N VAL A 73 2.03 4.33 1.34
CA VAL A 73 0.70 4.91 1.17
C VAL A 73 0.78 6.39 0.81
N ALA A 74 1.65 7.16 1.46
CA ALA A 74 1.82 8.59 1.15
C ALA A 74 2.33 8.80 -0.28
N GLU A 75 3.24 7.97 -0.75
CA GLU A 75 3.75 8.03 -2.14
C GLU A 75 2.69 7.58 -3.16
N ALA A 76 1.80 6.65 -2.81
CA ALA A 76 0.65 6.33 -3.66
C ALA A 76 -0.27 7.56 -3.86
N ILE A 77 -0.48 8.37 -2.82
CA ILE A 77 -1.19 9.65 -2.91
C ILE A 77 -0.48 10.61 -3.86
N ASN A 78 0.83 10.79 -3.70
CA ASN A 78 1.64 11.66 -4.57
C ASN A 78 1.61 11.17 -6.02
N MET A 79 1.71 9.86 -6.24
CA MET A 79 1.65 9.26 -7.56
C MET A 79 0.29 9.49 -8.23
N ALA A 80 -0.81 9.31 -7.51
CA ALA A 80 -2.15 9.59 -8.02
C ALA A 80 -2.32 11.08 -8.36
N TYR A 81 -1.87 11.99 -7.50
CA TYR A 81 -1.88 13.42 -7.77
C TYR A 81 -1.10 13.78 -9.04
N ALA A 82 0.09 13.20 -9.20
CA ALA A 82 0.93 13.40 -10.38
C ALA A 82 0.30 12.81 -11.66
N GLN A 83 -0.33 11.63 -11.58
CA GLN A 83 -1.02 10.98 -12.70
C GLN A 83 -2.10 11.88 -13.29
N PHE A 84 -2.85 12.58 -12.47
CA PHE A 84 -3.83 13.55 -12.90
C PHE A 84 -3.25 14.95 -13.17
N ARG A 85 -1.92 15.11 -13.13
CA ARG A 85 -1.22 16.40 -13.36
C ARG A 85 -1.75 17.52 -12.47
N GLY A 86 -2.09 17.19 -11.23
CA GLY A 86 -2.63 18.13 -10.25
C GLY A 86 -4.07 18.61 -10.50
N LYS A 87 -4.76 18.07 -11.50
CA LYS A 87 -6.14 18.47 -11.82
C LYS A 87 -7.18 17.90 -10.88
N ARG A 88 -6.89 16.77 -10.26
CA ARG A 88 -7.72 16.14 -9.23
C ARG A 88 -6.96 16.17 -7.91
N THR A 89 -7.58 16.72 -6.90
CA THR A 89 -6.91 17.00 -5.62
C THR A 89 -7.51 16.22 -4.44
N LYS A 90 -8.64 15.57 -4.64
CA LYS A 90 -9.34 14.85 -3.57
C LYS A 90 -8.85 13.41 -3.47
N MET A 91 -8.47 13.01 -2.25
CA MET A 91 -8.09 11.67 -1.88
C MET A 91 -9.07 11.15 -0.83
N VAL A 92 -9.71 10.03 -1.11
CA VAL A 92 -10.67 9.40 -0.19
C VAL A 92 -9.96 8.26 0.52
N LEU A 93 -9.74 8.39 1.82
CA LEU A 93 -9.07 7.38 2.64
C LEU A 93 -10.09 6.65 3.51
N SER A 94 -9.94 5.34 3.65
CA SER A 94 -10.76 4.56 4.58
C SER A 94 -10.36 4.85 6.03
N ALA A 95 -11.35 4.95 6.93
CA ALA A 95 -11.13 4.95 8.38
C ALA A 95 -10.48 3.64 8.88
N GLY A 96 -10.61 2.55 8.11
CA GLY A 96 -9.92 1.27 8.36
C GLY A 96 -8.44 1.25 7.96
N LEU A 97 -7.91 2.30 7.34
CA LEU A 97 -6.49 2.45 7.10
C LEU A 97 -5.75 2.77 8.41
N HIS A 98 -4.57 2.20 8.60
CA HIS A 98 -3.77 2.37 9.81
C HIS A 98 -3.66 3.87 10.20
N PRO A 99 -3.91 4.25 11.47
CA PRO A 99 -3.92 5.66 11.91
C PRO A 99 -2.63 6.42 11.58
N HIS A 100 -1.46 5.78 11.79
CA HIS A 100 -0.17 6.40 11.45
C HIS A 100 -0.02 6.62 9.94
N TYR A 101 -0.56 5.73 9.10
CA TYR A 101 -0.53 5.90 7.64
C TYR A 101 -1.31 7.15 7.24
N ARG A 102 -2.51 7.32 7.79
CA ARG A 102 -3.33 8.52 7.56
C ARG A 102 -2.63 9.81 8.01
N GLN A 103 -1.94 9.78 9.16
CA GLN A 103 -1.16 10.93 9.64
C GLN A 103 0.04 11.22 8.73
N THR A 104 0.75 10.19 8.27
CA THR A 104 1.88 10.33 7.34
C THR A 104 1.41 10.94 6.02
N VAL A 105 0.27 10.50 5.47
CA VAL A 105 -0.34 11.12 4.29
C VAL A 105 -0.56 12.61 4.51
N ARG A 106 -1.16 13.01 5.64
CA ARG A 106 -1.41 14.42 5.95
C ARG A 106 -0.11 15.22 6.06
N THR A 107 0.96 14.61 6.60
CA THR A 107 2.27 15.26 6.66
C THR A 107 2.86 15.45 5.27
N TYR A 108 2.81 14.44 4.42
CA TYR A 108 3.35 14.49 3.05
C TYR A 108 2.58 15.46 2.14
N THR A 109 1.30 15.66 2.41
CA THR A 109 0.45 16.54 1.59
C THR A 109 0.40 17.98 2.10
N GLN A 110 1.09 18.31 3.19
CA GLN A 110 1.18 19.67 3.69
C GLN A 110 1.76 20.61 2.63
N GLY A 111 1.11 21.74 2.44
CA GLY A 111 1.52 22.74 1.43
C GLY A 111 1.16 22.37 -0.02
N THR A 112 0.46 21.26 -0.23
CA THR A 112 -0.10 20.90 -1.54
C THR A 112 -1.61 21.19 -1.58
N PRO A 113 -2.24 21.26 -2.77
CA PRO A 113 -3.70 21.40 -2.89
C PRO A 113 -4.48 20.12 -2.55
N VAL A 114 -3.82 19.06 -2.14
CA VAL A 114 -4.45 17.76 -1.84
C VAL A 114 -5.39 17.89 -0.65
N VAL A 115 -6.62 17.39 -0.81
CA VAL A 115 -7.65 17.33 0.23
C VAL A 115 -7.91 15.86 0.56
N VAL A 116 -7.71 15.48 1.82
CA VAL A 116 -7.97 14.13 2.33
C VAL A 116 -9.32 14.11 3.03
N THR A 117 -10.19 13.15 2.68
CA THR A 117 -11.52 12.92 3.25
C THR A 117 -11.77 11.43 3.47
N GLY A 118 -12.82 11.09 4.22
CA GLY A 118 -13.30 9.71 4.40
C GLY A 118 -12.75 8.99 5.62
N ASP A 119 -11.61 9.40 6.12
CA ASP A 119 -10.98 8.81 7.29
C ASP A 119 -11.60 9.29 8.63
N GLU A 120 -12.53 10.22 8.56
CA GLU A 120 -13.42 10.67 9.65
C GLU A 120 -14.69 9.83 9.80
N LEU A 121 -14.98 8.92 8.88
CA LEU A 121 -16.12 8.01 8.99
C LEU A 121 -15.93 7.06 10.20
N GLU A 122 -17.06 6.56 10.68
CA GLU A 122 -17.05 5.54 11.74
C GLU A 122 -16.18 4.33 11.33
N PRO A 123 -15.23 3.91 12.16
CA PRO A 123 -14.35 2.79 11.82
C PRO A 123 -15.07 1.46 11.54
N GLY A 124 -16.31 1.34 12.01
CA GLY A 124 -17.19 0.18 11.77
C GLY A 124 -18.08 0.29 10.53
N ALA A 125 -18.07 1.44 9.84
CA ALA A 125 -18.90 1.66 8.66
C ALA A 125 -18.56 0.68 7.53
N ASP A 126 -19.56 0.38 6.70
CA ASP A 126 -19.33 -0.37 5.47
C ASP A 126 -18.38 0.43 4.58
N PRO A 127 -17.28 -0.19 4.10
CA PRO A 127 -16.37 0.49 3.17
C PRO A 127 -17.05 1.08 1.93
N LEU A 128 -18.20 0.54 1.52
CA LEU A 128 -18.98 1.06 0.40
C LEU A 128 -19.54 2.48 0.68
N GLU A 129 -19.61 2.92 1.93
CA GLU A 129 -19.96 4.29 2.28
C GLU A 129 -18.96 5.31 1.69
N LEU A 130 -17.71 4.91 1.48
CA LEU A 130 -16.70 5.74 0.80
C LEU A 130 -17.12 6.11 -0.62
N ALA A 131 -17.93 5.28 -1.30
CA ALA A 131 -18.42 5.57 -2.64
C ALA A 131 -19.25 6.85 -2.68
N LYS A 132 -19.93 7.23 -1.60
CA LYS A 132 -20.70 8.48 -1.50
C LYS A 132 -19.84 9.74 -1.49
N LEU A 133 -18.53 9.58 -1.20
CA LEU A 133 -17.57 10.68 -1.17
C LEU A 133 -16.87 10.87 -2.51
N ILE A 134 -17.05 9.95 -3.46
CA ILE A 134 -16.37 10.00 -4.76
C ILE A 134 -17.05 11.01 -5.67
N ASP A 135 -16.26 11.87 -6.30
CA ASP A 135 -16.69 12.85 -7.28
C ASP A 135 -15.66 13.06 -8.41
N ASN A 136 -15.94 13.98 -9.32
CA ASN A 136 -15.07 14.26 -10.46
C ASN A 136 -13.69 14.83 -10.08
N ASN A 137 -13.50 15.30 -8.84
CA ASN A 137 -12.23 15.77 -8.32
C ASN A 137 -11.45 14.68 -7.58
N THR A 138 -12.04 13.49 -7.39
CA THR A 138 -11.38 12.37 -6.72
C THR A 138 -10.29 11.81 -7.60
N ALA A 139 -9.05 11.76 -7.09
CA ALA A 139 -7.90 11.14 -7.75
C ALA A 139 -7.70 9.69 -7.30
N LEU A 140 -7.87 9.42 -6.00
CA LEU A 140 -7.61 8.10 -5.43
C LEU A 140 -8.62 7.79 -4.31
N VAL A 141 -9.07 6.54 -4.28
CA VAL A 141 -9.69 5.92 -3.10
C VAL A 141 -8.71 4.91 -2.55
N MET A 142 -8.39 4.99 -1.25
CA MET A 142 -7.37 4.16 -0.60
C MET A 142 -7.96 3.39 0.57
N VAL A 143 -7.80 2.07 0.57
CA VAL A 143 -8.23 1.16 1.63
C VAL A 143 -7.07 0.34 2.18
N GLN A 144 -7.29 -0.41 3.26
CA GLN A 144 -6.34 -1.38 3.79
C GLN A 144 -6.99 -2.77 3.84
N TYR A 145 -6.20 -3.81 3.57
CA TYR A 145 -6.68 -5.19 3.46
C TYR A 145 -5.67 -6.21 4.01
N PRO A 146 -6.00 -6.96 5.08
CA PRO A 146 -7.09 -6.67 6.01
C PRO A 146 -6.99 -5.25 6.59
N ASP A 147 -8.12 -4.69 7.03
CA ASP A 147 -8.09 -3.35 7.60
C ASP A 147 -7.39 -3.32 8.98
N PHE A 148 -7.21 -2.13 9.55
CA PHE A 148 -6.56 -1.94 10.85
C PHE A 148 -7.23 -2.72 11.99
N PHE A 149 -8.52 -3.01 11.87
CA PHE A 149 -9.30 -3.78 12.85
C PHE A 149 -9.33 -5.28 12.55
N GLY A 150 -8.58 -5.75 11.54
CA GLY A 150 -8.50 -7.15 11.14
C GLY A 150 -9.69 -7.64 10.32
N ARG A 151 -10.51 -6.73 9.79
CA ARG A 151 -11.68 -7.09 8.98
C ARG A 151 -11.27 -7.29 7.53
N VAL A 152 -11.95 -8.24 6.89
CA VAL A 152 -11.73 -8.61 5.48
C VAL A 152 -13.00 -8.29 4.70
N TYR A 153 -12.86 -7.43 3.69
CA TYR A 153 -13.97 -7.02 2.83
C TYR A 153 -13.69 -7.39 1.37
N ASP A 154 -14.74 -7.63 0.61
CA ASP A 154 -14.67 -7.63 -0.85
C ASP A 154 -14.83 -6.19 -1.35
N TYR A 155 -13.76 -5.63 -1.88
CA TYR A 155 -13.72 -4.24 -2.35
C TYR A 155 -14.12 -4.07 -3.82
N THR A 156 -14.49 -5.14 -4.52
CA THR A 156 -14.82 -5.11 -5.95
C THR A 156 -15.82 -3.99 -6.30
N ARG A 157 -16.92 -3.89 -5.56
CA ARG A 157 -17.94 -2.86 -5.80
C ARG A 157 -17.45 -1.43 -5.56
N LEU A 158 -16.55 -1.26 -4.58
CA LEU A 158 -15.95 0.06 -4.30
C LEU A 158 -14.97 0.44 -5.41
N ALA A 159 -14.17 -0.51 -5.89
CA ALA A 159 -13.27 -0.31 -7.04
C ALA A 159 -14.06 0.07 -8.30
N GLU A 160 -15.15 -0.66 -8.60
CA GLU A 160 -16.04 -0.33 -9.74
C GLU A 160 -16.60 1.10 -9.64
N ALA A 161 -17.09 1.50 -8.46
CA ALA A 161 -17.58 2.85 -8.24
C ALA A 161 -16.48 3.92 -8.39
N THR A 162 -15.26 3.59 -7.95
CA THR A 162 -14.07 4.45 -8.10
C THR A 162 -13.71 4.64 -9.57
N HIS A 163 -13.64 3.57 -10.32
CA HIS A 163 -13.32 3.60 -11.74
C HIS A 163 -14.42 4.27 -12.57
N ALA A 164 -15.69 4.10 -12.20
CA ALA A 164 -16.80 4.80 -12.87
C ALA A 164 -16.66 6.33 -12.79
N ALA A 165 -16.04 6.86 -11.73
CA ALA A 165 -15.69 8.28 -11.61
C ALA A 165 -14.34 8.64 -12.27
N GLY A 166 -13.64 7.65 -12.85
CA GLY A 166 -12.32 7.81 -13.45
C GLY A 166 -11.22 8.09 -12.42
N ALA A 167 -11.41 7.70 -11.16
CA ALA A 167 -10.42 7.75 -10.09
C ALA A 167 -9.65 6.43 -10.00
N LEU A 168 -8.49 6.45 -9.33
CA LEU A 168 -7.69 5.26 -9.05
C LEU A 168 -8.13 4.60 -7.75
N PHE A 169 -7.99 3.27 -7.68
CA PHE A 169 -8.27 2.48 -6.48
C PHE A 169 -6.99 1.85 -5.93
N GLY A 170 -6.59 2.27 -4.73
CA GLY A 170 -5.38 1.80 -4.06
C GLY A 170 -5.68 0.91 -2.85
N VAL A 171 -4.87 -0.12 -2.66
CA VAL A 171 -5.00 -1.06 -1.53
C VAL A 171 -3.68 -1.18 -0.78
N SER A 172 -3.68 -0.79 0.49
CA SER A 172 -2.59 -1.11 1.41
C SER A 172 -2.80 -2.53 1.94
N VAL A 173 -1.94 -3.46 1.56
CA VAL A 173 -2.12 -4.88 1.87
C VAL A 173 -1.02 -5.41 2.80
N ASN A 174 -1.40 -6.32 3.71
CA ASN A 174 -0.42 -7.16 4.38
C ASN A 174 -0.05 -8.33 3.44
N PRO A 175 1.17 -8.40 2.89
CA PRO A 175 1.52 -9.40 1.89
C PRO A 175 1.42 -10.84 2.40
N LEU A 176 1.62 -11.09 3.70
CA LEU A 176 1.46 -12.42 4.28
C LEU A 176 0.00 -12.89 4.27
N ALA A 177 -0.95 -11.97 4.35
CA ALA A 177 -2.38 -12.30 4.27
C ALA A 177 -2.76 -12.83 2.88
N LEU A 178 -2.02 -12.47 1.84
CA LEU A 178 -2.26 -12.93 0.46
C LEU A 178 -1.97 -14.42 0.24
N GLY A 179 -1.35 -15.09 1.20
CA GLY A 179 -1.28 -16.56 1.22
C GLY A 179 -2.63 -17.25 1.41
N LEU A 180 -3.65 -16.52 1.88
CA LEU A 180 -5.00 -17.01 2.15
C LEU A 180 -6.09 -16.17 1.50
N LEU A 181 -5.82 -14.91 1.22
CA LEU A 181 -6.80 -13.94 0.77
C LEU A 181 -6.60 -13.58 -0.70
N LYS A 182 -7.66 -13.11 -1.32
CA LYS A 182 -7.70 -12.64 -2.70
C LYS A 182 -6.70 -11.49 -2.94
N PRO A 183 -5.85 -11.56 -3.98
CA PRO A 183 -4.90 -10.48 -4.25
C PRO A 183 -5.60 -9.18 -4.69
N PRO A 184 -4.97 -8.00 -4.43
CA PRO A 184 -5.58 -6.68 -4.70
C PRO A 184 -6.00 -6.47 -6.16
N ALA A 185 -5.23 -6.98 -7.11
CA ALA A 185 -5.57 -6.87 -8.53
C ALA A 185 -6.93 -7.48 -8.88
N GLU A 186 -7.33 -8.56 -8.20
CA GLU A 186 -8.62 -9.21 -8.44
C GLU A 186 -9.83 -8.40 -7.92
N PHE A 187 -9.60 -7.37 -7.08
CA PHE A 187 -10.62 -6.35 -6.77
C PHE A 187 -10.67 -5.24 -7.80
N GLY A 188 -9.68 -5.13 -8.67
CA GLY A 188 -9.48 -4.01 -9.57
C GLY A 188 -8.62 -2.90 -8.97
N ALA A 189 -7.64 -3.23 -8.11
CA ALA A 189 -6.66 -2.24 -7.65
C ALA A 189 -5.74 -1.80 -8.80
N ASP A 190 -5.41 -0.49 -8.85
CA ASP A 190 -4.48 0.16 -9.80
C ASP A 190 -3.08 0.28 -9.20
#